data_d4a8080ac750bd34d1bcfd99efdd3683
#
_entry.id   d4a8080ac750bd34d1bcfd99efdd3683
#
_cell.length_a   1.000
_cell.length_b   1.000
_cell.length_c   1.000
_cell.angle_alpha   90.00
_cell.angle_beta   90.00
_cell.angle_gamma   90.00
#
_symmetry.space_group_name_H-M   'P 1'
#
loop_
_entity.id
_entity.type
_entity.pdbx_description
1 polymer ?
#
loop_
_entity_poly.entity_id
_entity_poly.type
_entity_poly.pdbx_seq_one_letter_code
_entity_poly.pdbx_strand_id
1 'polypeptide(L)'
;PVPATEIALKKAGLTMNDMDVIELNEAFAAQSLAVTRALGLKDDDERVNPNGGAIALGHPLGMSGARILNSAAMELQLTQKRYALVTMCI
;
A
#
# COMPACT_ATOMS: atom_id res chain seq x y z
N PRO A 1 4.85 -7.84 5.45
CA PRO A 1 4.50 -6.40 5.32
C PRO A 1 3.95 -5.79 6.62
N VAL A 2 3.21 -6.55 7.45
CA VAL A 2 2.59 -6.00 8.67
C VAL A 2 3.62 -5.43 9.65
N PRO A 3 4.64 -6.19 10.10
CA PRO A 3 5.63 -5.63 11.02
C PRO A 3 6.41 -4.46 10.40
N ALA A 4 6.73 -4.53 9.12
CA ALA A 4 7.44 -3.44 8.42
C ALA A 4 6.58 -2.16 8.38
N THR A 5 5.29 -2.30 8.11
CA THR A 5 4.32 -1.20 8.12
C THR A 5 4.22 -0.56 9.50
N GLU A 6 4.09 -1.37 10.55
CA GLU A 6 4.02 -0.88 11.94
C GLU A 6 5.27 -0.08 12.34
N ILE A 7 6.45 -0.58 11.97
CA ILE A 7 7.72 0.11 12.23
C ILE A 7 7.79 1.44 11.46
N ALA A 8 7.40 1.44 10.19
CA ALA A 8 7.42 2.64 9.35
C ALA A 8 6.47 3.72 9.89
N LEU A 9 5.25 3.35 10.24
CA LEU A 9 4.27 4.25 10.83
C LEU A 9 4.77 4.84 12.16
N LYS A 10 5.34 4.00 13.02
CA LYS A 10 5.91 4.45 14.30
C LYS A 10 7.04 5.44 14.09
N LYS A 11 7.96 5.16 13.16
CA LYS A 11 9.06 6.07 12.84
C LYS A 11 8.59 7.41 12.29
N ALA A 12 7.51 7.40 11.51
CA ALA A 12 6.93 8.62 10.94
C ALA A 12 6.06 9.40 11.94
N GLY A 13 5.70 8.79 13.08
CA GLY A 13 4.76 9.39 14.02
C GLY A 13 3.33 9.47 13.48
N LEU A 14 2.96 8.53 12.62
CA LEU A 14 1.66 8.49 11.93
C LEU A 14 0.93 7.18 12.23
N THR A 15 -0.36 7.16 11.93
CA THR A 15 -1.24 5.99 12.08
C THR A 15 -1.81 5.57 10.73
N MET A 16 -2.41 4.38 10.66
CA MET A 16 -3.11 3.93 9.45
C MET A 16 -4.25 4.88 9.06
N ASN A 17 -4.90 5.52 10.03
CA ASN A 17 -5.98 6.47 9.76
C ASN A 17 -5.49 7.76 9.11
N ASP A 18 -4.21 8.09 9.25
CA ASP A 18 -3.61 9.26 8.60
C ASP A 18 -3.30 9.01 7.11
N MET A 19 -3.31 7.75 6.68
CA MET A 19 -2.98 7.40 5.29
C MET A 19 -4.11 7.72 4.33
N ASP A 20 -3.78 8.44 3.27
CA ASP A 20 -4.70 8.78 2.19
C ASP A 20 -4.66 7.73 1.07
N VAL A 21 -3.49 7.16 0.84
CA VAL A 21 -3.23 6.15 -0.19
C VAL A 21 -2.44 5.01 0.43
N ILE A 22 -2.81 3.78 0.12
CA ILE A 22 -2.12 2.58 0.56
C ILE A 22 -1.79 1.73 -0.67
N GLU A 23 -0.51 1.66 -1.02
CA GLU A 23 -0.01 0.77 -2.07
C GLU A 23 0.58 -0.47 -1.42
N LEU A 24 -0.17 -1.55 -1.45
CA LEU A 24 0.25 -2.87 -0.98
C LEU A 24 0.55 -3.74 -2.18
N ASN A 25 1.78 -4.24 -2.31
CA ASN A 25 2.10 -5.16 -3.38
C ASN A 25 1.33 -6.49 -3.19
N GLU A 26 0.59 -6.86 -4.21
CA GLU A 26 -0.25 -8.07 -4.23
C GLU A 26 0.57 -9.26 -4.76
N ALA A 27 1.50 -9.77 -3.95
CA ALA A 27 2.23 -10.98 -4.31
C ALA A 27 1.30 -12.19 -4.44
N PHE A 28 0.29 -12.26 -3.56
CA PHE A 28 -0.80 -13.23 -3.58
C PHE A 28 -2.08 -12.56 -3.05
N ALA A 29 -3.24 -12.92 -3.58
CA ALA A 29 -4.52 -12.41 -3.09
C ALA A 29 -4.74 -12.74 -1.60
N ALA A 30 -4.44 -13.98 -1.19
CA ALA A 30 -4.57 -14.40 0.20
C ALA A 30 -3.65 -13.60 1.14
N GLN A 31 -2.42 -13.33 0.70
CA GLN A 31 -1.47 -12.52 1.47
C GLN A 31 -1.97 -11.08 1.60
N SER A 32 -2.50 -10.50 0.55
CA SER A 32 -3.04 -9.13 0.57
C SER A 32 -4.20 -9.00 1.55
N LEU A 33 -5.15 -9.93 1.52
CA LEU A 33 -6.26 -9.96 2.48
C LEU A 33 -5.78 -10.15 3.92
N ALA A 34 -4.81 -11.02 4.15
CA ALA A 34 -4.24 -11.22 5.49
C ALA A 34 -3.60 -9.93 6.02
N VAL A 35 -2.88 -9.20 5.17
CA VAL A 35 -2.23 -7.93 5.54
C VAL A 35 -3.26 -6.84 5.84
N THR A 36 -4.23 -6.63 4.95
CA THR A 36 -5.25 -5.58 5.15
C THR A 36 -6.06 -5.83 6.40
N ARG A 37 -6.48 -7.07 6.65
CA ARG A 37 -7.21 -7.45 7.86
C ARG A 37 -6.38 -7.28 9.13
N ALA A 38 -5.09 -7.66 9.09
CA ALA A 38 -4.19 -7.48 10.23
C ALA A 38 -3.94 -6.01 10.55
N LEU A 39 -3.98 -5.14 9.56
CA LEU A 39 -3.85 -3.69 9.74
C LEU A 39 -5.19 -3.01 10.10
N GLY A 40 -6.27 -3.75 10.28
CA GLY A 40 -7.58 -3.23 10.66
C GLY A 40 -8.32 -2.56 9.50
N LEU A 41 -7.93 -2.83 8.26
CA LEU A 41 -8.58 -2.28 7.07
C LEU A 41 -9.74 -3.18 6.63
N LYS A 42 -10.77 -2.57 6.05
CA LYS A 42 -11.86 -3.31 5.40
C LYS A 42 -11.36 -3.91 4.08
N ASP A 43 -11.97 -5.02 3.67
CA ASP A 43 -11.62 -5.67 2.39
C ASP A 43 -11.88 -4.78 1.16
N ASP A 44 -12.80 -3.82 1.28
CA ASP A 44 -13.18 -2.85 0.24
C ASP A 44 -12.67 -1.43 0.52
N ASP A 45 -11.63 -1.28 1.32
CA ASP A 45 -11.06 0.04 1.62
C ASP A 45 -10.54 0.70 0.34
N GLU A 46 -11.17 1.80 -0.07
CA GLU A 46 -10.88 2.51 -1.33
C GLU A 46 -9.47 3.10 -1.39
N ARG A 47 -8.80 3.22 -0.26
CA ARG A 47 -7.42 3.73 -0.20
C ARG A 47 -6.41 2.70 -0.68
N VAL A 48 -6.77 1.42 -0.65
CA VAL A 48 -5.86 0.31 -0.99
C VAL A 48 -5.84 0.11 -2.49
N ASN A 49 -4.66 0.28 -3.10
CA ASN A 49 -4.42 0.09 -4.53
C ASN A 49 -5.49 0.73 -5.42
N PRO A 50 -5.72 2.05 -5.30
CA PRO A 50 -6.86 2.71 -5.98
C PRO A 50 -6.80 2.60 -7.51
N ASN A 51 -5.63 2.38 -8.08
CA ASN A 51 -5.43 2.25 -9.53
C ASN A 51 -5.09 0.81 -9.97
N GLY A 52 -5.41 -0.16 -9.13
CA GLY A 52 -5.08 -1.57 -9.36
C GLY A 52 -3.72 -1.95 -8.78
N GLY A 53 -3.58 -3.20 -8.39
CA GLY A 53 -2.36 -3.78 -7.84
C GLY A 53 -1.72 -4.79 -8.79
N ALA A 54 -0.78 -5.57 -8.28
CA ALA A 54 0.01 -6.52 -9.06
C ALA A 54 -0.85 -7.60 -9.74
N ILE A 55 -1.97 -7.99 -9.17
CA ILE A 55 -2.89 -8.96 -9.79
C ILE A 55 -3.42 -8.44 -11.11
N ALA A 56 -3.76 -7.16 -11.17
CA ALA A 56 -4.26 -6.53 -12.40
C ALA A 56 -3.14 -6.10 -13.34
N LEU A 57 -2.01 -5.60 -12.81
CA LEU A 57 -0.98 -4.90 -13.58
C LEU A 57 0.28 -5.74 -13.85
N GLY A 58 0.50 -6.80 -13.09
CA GLY A 58 1.71 -7.60 -13.14
C GLY A 58 2.69 -7.28 -12.01
N HIS A 59 3.63 -8.22 -11.80
CA HIS A 59 4.63 -8.12 -10.73
C HIS A 59 6.03 -8.51 -11.22
N PRO A 60 6.68 -7.72 -12.07
CA PRO A 60 8.11 -7.87 -12.33
C PRO A 60 8.88 -7.50 -11.07
N LEU A 61 9.60 -8.47 -10.49
CA LEU A 61 10.21 -8.32 -9.16
C LEU A 61 11.09 -7.08 -9.03
N GLY A 62 11.93 -6.80 -10.03
CA GLY A 62 12.81 -5.64 -10.02
C GLY A 62 12.12 -4.30 -10.27
N MET A 63 10.85 -4.30 -10.70
CA MET A 63 10.10 -3.09 -11.03
C MET A 63 9.08 -2.71 -9.96
N SER A 64 8.52 -3.68 -9.25
CA SER A 64 7.33 -3.46 -8.41
C SER A 64 7.53 -2.40 -7.33
N GLY A 65 8.68 -2.36 -6.66
CA GLY A 65 8.98 -1.33 -5.66
C GLY A 65 8.91 0.07 -6.25
N ALA A 66 9.54 0.28 -7.40
CA ALA A 66 9.51 1.57 -8.10
C ALA A 66 8.09 1.90 -8.58
N ARG A 67 7.36 0.91 -9.10
CA ARG A 67 5.99 1.12 -9.59
C ARG A 67 5.04 1.56 -8.48
N ILE A 68 5.00 0.83 -7.36
CA ILE A 68 4.07 1.17 -6.27
C ILE A 68 4.41 2.52 -5.63
N LEU A 69 5.68 2.85 -5.51
CA LEU A 69 6.09 4.16 -5.02
C LEU A 69 5.64 5.28 -5.97
N ASN A 70 5.84 5.09 -7.27
CA ASN A 70 5.40 6.06 -8.27
C ASN A 70 3.88 6.20 -8.31
N SER A 71 3.15 5.08 -8.26
CA SER A 71 1.68 5.08 -8.22
C SER A 71 1.15 5.86 -7.02
N ALA A 72 1.74 5.65 -5.84
CA ALA A 72 1.38 6.38 -4.63
C ALA A 72 1.63 7.88 -4.76
N ALA A 73 2.80 8.26 -5.24
CA ALA A 73 3.17 9.68 -5.42
C ALA A 73 2.23 10.38 -6.40
N MET A 74 1.93 9.75 -7.53
CA MET A 74 1.03 10.31 -8.53
C MET A 74 -0.40 10.44 -8.01
N GLU A 75 -0.89 9.44 -7.27
CA GLU A 75 -2.23 9.48 -6.68
C GLU A 75 -2.34 10.62 -5.66
N LEU A 76 -1.34 10.80 -4.81
CA LEU A 76 -1.29 11.94 -3.89
C LEU A 76 -1.34 13.28 -4.62
N GLN A 77 -0.60 13.40 -5.73
CA GLN A 77 -0.57 14.62 -6.52
C GLN A 77 -1.92 14.88 -7.20
N LEU A 78 -2.52 13.87 -7.82
CA LEU A 78 -3.80 14.00 -8.52
C LEU A 78 -4.96 14.31 -7.58
N THR A 79 -4.94 13.76 -6.38
CA THR A 79 -6.00 13.96 -5.37
C THR A 79 -5.71 15.09 -4.40
N GLN A 80 -4.55 15.72 -4.49
CA GLN A 80 -4.07 16.77 -3.59
C GLN A 80 -4.09 16.33 -2.12
N LYS A 81 -3.69 15.09 -1.88
CA LYS A 81 -3.59 14.48 -0.55
C LYS A 81 -2.14 14.39 -0.11
N ARG A 82 -1.89 13.95 1.13
CA ARG A 82 -0.58 14.16 1.76
C ARG A 82 0.19 12.89 2.07
N TYR A 83 -0.45 11.87 2.60
CA TYR A 83 0.25 10.70 3.12
C TYR A 83 -0.07 9.42 2.36
N ALA A 84 0.96 8.72 1.98
CA ALA A 84 0.83 7.39 1.39
C ALA A 84 1.68 6.38 2.15
N LEU A 85 1.14 5.18 2.32
CA LEU A 85 1.87 4.02 2.77
C LEU A 85 2.19 3.15 1.55
N VAL A 86 3.45 2.76 1.42
CA VAL A 86 3.90 1.83 0.39
C VAL A 86 4.53 0.65 1.09
N THR A 87 4.02 -0.54 0.86
CA THR A 87 4.50 -1.75 1.55
C THR A 87 4.52 -2.96 0.61
N MET A 88 5.51 -3.82 0.79
CA MET A 88 5.64 -5.05 0.02
C MET A 88 6.39 -6.10 0.83
N CYS A 89 6.18 -7.36 0.50
CA CYS A 89 6.97 -8.47 1.04
C CYS A 89 8.19 -8.75 0.15
N ILE A 90 9.16 -9.38 0.77
CA ILE A 90 10.35 -9.89 0.07
C ILE A 90 10.13 -11.37 -0.26
#